data_2246da941a84c98e37ed3576b4e7900b
#
_entry.id   2246da941a84c98e37ed3576b4e7900b
#
_cell.length_a   1.000
_cell.length_b   1.000
_cell.length_c   1.000
_cell.angle_alpha   90.00
_cell.angle_beta   90.00
_cell.angle_gamma   90.00
#
_symmetry.space_group_name_H-M   'P 1'
#
loop_
_entity.id
_entity.type
_entity.pdbx_description
1 polymer ?
#
loop_
_entity_poly.entity_id
_entity_poly.type
_entity_poly.pdbx_seq_one_letter_code
_entity_poly.pdbx_strand_id
1 'polypeptide(L)'
;SVSEVRIVLLGENVPLTNRVGNFILSRSAFETKVPSSVKLHSERLSGYVEGRIITIINTPHLYNPQLSQEELTQRVKECISLAHPGPHVFLLVLQSETVTREQHDRVRSILETFYPLSRERSIVITTGEDQGFISECEVRHHRIQKISTFNKNEGLQLLKKIDAVLKESEVYDRQEKKDSGTQRRPDDHLAEKT
;
A
#
# COMPACT_ATOMS: atom_id res chain seq x y z
N SER A 1 -23.67 -3.84 -7.65
CA SER A 1 -22.28 -3.67 -8.07
C SER A 1 -21.34 -4.27 -7.04
N VAL A 2 -20.40 -5.08 -7.50
CA VAL A 2 -19.39 -5.68 -6.63
C VAL A 2 -18.32 -4.63 -6.36
N SER A 3 -18.09 -4.30 -5.10
CA SER A 3 -17.02 -3.40 -4.72
C SER A 3 -15.65 -4.09 -4.83
N GLU A 4 -14.64 -3.35 -5.20
CA GLU A 4 -13.27 -3.83 -5.29
C GLU A 4 -12.35 -2.96 -4.44
N VAL A 5 -11.41 -3.58 -3.75
CA VAL A 5 -10.33 -2.88 -3.05
C VAL A 5 -9.00 -3.36 -3.62
N ARG A 6 -8.21 -2.44 -4.14
CA ARG A 6 -6.87 -2.71 -4.69
C ARG A 6 -5.81 -2.30 -3.69
N ILE A 7 -5.05 -3.27 -3.23
CA ILE A 7 -4.01 -3.12 -2.21
C ILE A 7 -2.65 -3.31 -2.87
N VAL A 8 -1.78 -2.32 -2.77
CA VAL A 8 -0.38 -2.45 -3.16
C VAL A 8 0.40 -2.87 -1.92
N LEU A 9 1.00 -4.05 -1.99
CA LEU A 9 1.73 -4.68 -0.90
C LEU A 9 3.23 -4.56 -1.17
N LEU A 10 3.90 -3.78 -0.36
CA LEU A 10 5.33 -3.50 -0.47
C LEU A 10 6.05 -4.13 0.73
N GLY A 11 7.09 -4.88 0.48
CA GLY A 11 7.79 -5.53 1.57
C GLY A 11 9.27 -5.70 1.33
N GLU A 12 9.97 -5.78 2.44
CA GLU A 12 11.39 -6.11 2.49
C GLU A 12 11.62 -7.61 2.39
N ASN A 13 10.86 -8.36 3.17
CA ASN A 13 10.96 -9.82 3.26
C ASN A 13 9.84 -10.46 2.45
N VAL A 14 10.18 -11.07 1.33
CA VAL A 14 9.20 -11.64 0.41
C VAL A 14 8.35 -12.74 1.05
N PRO A 15 8.90 -13.72 1.78
CA PRO A 15 8.07 -14.71 2.48
C PRO A 15 7.04 -14.09 3.44
N LEU A 16 7.44 -13.11 4.21
CA LEU A 16 6.53 -12.41 5.13
C LEU A 16 5.44 -11.64 4.36
N THR A 17 5.83 -10.91 3.35
CA THR A 17 4.92 -10.12 2.52
C THR A 17 3.89 -11.03 1.85
N ASN A 18 4.32 -12.16 1.31
CA ASN A 18 3.44 -13.15 0.70
C ASN A 18 2.47 -13.75 1.73
N ARG A 19 2.94 -14.01 2.94
CA ARG A 19 2.10 -14.53 4.02
C ARG A 19 1.01 -13.53 4.40
N VAL A 20 1.35 -12.27 4.52
CA VAL A 20 0.35 -11.20 4.77
C VAL A 20 -0.71 -11.18 3.67
N GLY A 21 -0.28 -11.22 2.42
CA GLY A 21 -1.18 -11.28 1.26
C GLY A 21 -2.11 -12.50 1.29
N ASN A 22 -1.56 -13.66 1.60
CA ASN A 22 -2.33 -14.91 1.69
C ASN A 22 -3.43 -14.85 2.76
N PHE A 23 -3.12 -14.29 3.93
CA PHE A 23 -4.12 -14.17 4.99
C PHE A 23 -5.18 -13.12 4.69
N ILE A 24 -4.84 -12.05 4.01
CA ILE A 24 -5.83 -11.07 3.54
C ILE A 24 -6.78 -11.72 2.53
N LEU A 25 -6.25 -12.50 1.60
CA LEU A 25 -7.06 -13.23 0.60
C LEU A 25 -7.71 -14.50 1.16
N SER A 26 -7.37 -14.91 2.37
CA SER A 26 -7.83 -16.16 3.00
C SER A 26 -7.53 -17.41 2.16
N ARG A 27 -6.43 -17.41 1.43
CA ARG A 27 -5.99 -18.56 0.63
C ARG A 27 -4.48 -18.47 0.35
N SER A 28 -3.87 -19.60 -0.01
CA SER A 28 -2.46 -19.67 -0.38
C SER A 28 -2.24 -19.20 -1.82
N ALA A 29 -2.42 -17.91 -2.06
CA ALA A 29 -2.30 -17.30 -3.38
C ALA A 29 -0.86 -17.00 -3.76
N PHE A 30 -0.02 -16.63 -2.78
CA PHE A 30 1.39 -16.31 -2.98
C PHE A 30 2.27 -17.39 -2.38
N GLU A 31 3.41 -17.62 -3.01
CA GLU A 31 4.36 -18.62 -2.54
C GLU A 31 5.17 -18.11 -1.35
N THR A 32 5.19 -18.89 -0.25
CA THR A 32 5.88 -18.50 0.98
C THR A 32 7.22 -19.19 1.20
N LYS A 33 7.57 -20.19 0.37
CA LYS A 33 8.73 -21.07 0.57
C LYS A 33 9.89 -20.89 -0.40
N VAL A 34 9.72 -20.12 -1.47
CA VAL A 34 10.74 -20.00 -2.50
C VAL A 34 11.77 -18.95 -2.15
N PRO A 35 13.07 -19.23 -2.36
CA PRO A 35 14.07 -18.18 -2.33
C PRO A 35 13.70 -17.12 -3.34
N SER A 36 13.54 -15.94 -2.85
CA SER A 36 13.05 -14.78 -3.58
C SER A 36 13.95 -14.26 -4.70
N SER A 37 15.08 -14.92 -4.95
CA SER A 37 16.05 -14.51 -5.96
C SER A 37 15.53 -14.54 -7.40
N VAL A 38 14.36 -15.13 -7.65
CA VAL A 38 13.84 -15.38 -8.99
C VAL A 38 12.69 -14.47 -9.38
N LYS A 39 11.95 -13.88 -8.43
CA LYS A 39 10.83 -13.00 -8.76
C LYS A 39 11.26 -11.54 -8.86
N LEU A 40 11.50 -11.11 -10.08
CA LEU A 40 11.88 -9.72 -10.40
C LEU A 40 10.67 -8.84 -10.72
N HIS A 41 9.47 -9.42 -10.86
CA HIS A 41 8.28 -8.71 -11.33
C HIS A 41 7.17 -8.72 -10.28
N SER A 42 6.36 -7.67 -10.30
CA SER A 42 5.17 -7.57 -9.48
C SER A 42 4.10 -8.56 -9.93
N GLU A 43 3.30 -9.05 -8.99
CA GLU A 43 2.19 -9.95 -9.26
C GLU A 43 0.88 -9.29 -8.85
N ARG A 44 -0.17 -9.53 -9.65
CA ARG A 44 -1.54 -9.12 -9.33
C ARG A 44 -2.40 -10.35 -9.13
N LEU A 45 -2.96 -10.52 -7.92
CA LEU A 45 -3.86 -11.62 -7.59
C LEU A 45 -5.11 -11.09 -6.91
N SER A 46 -6.24 -11.71 -7.19
CA SER A 46 -7.52 -11.31 -6.62
C SER A 46 -8.19 -12.48 -5.91
N GLY A 47 -9.00 -12.16 -4.93
CA GLY A 47 -9.83 -13.09 -4.21
C GLY A 47 -11.14 -12.45 -3.80
N TYR A 48 -12.13 -13.27 -3.49
CA TYR A 48 -13.41 -12.81 -2.98
C TYR A 48 -13.42 -12.95 -1.46
N VAL A 49 -13.50 -11.84 -0.75
CA VAL A 49 -13.41 -11.80 0.72
C VAL A 49 -14.48 -10.87 1.26
N GLU A 50 -15.28 -11.36 2.19
CA GLU A 50 -16.34 -10.56 2.85
C GLU A 50 -17.27 -9.86 1.85
N GLY A 51 -17.66 -10.55 0.79
CA GLY A 51 -18.62 -10.04 -0.19
C GLY A 51 -18.08 -9.06 -1.21
N ARG A 52 -16.75 -8.93 -1.32
CA ARG A 52 -16.13 -8.02 -2.28
C ARG A 52 -14.84 -8.59 -2.86
N ILE A 53 -14.40 -8.03 -3.96
CA ILE A 53 -13.14 -8.41 -4.60
C ILE A 53 -12.00 -7.67 -3.90
N ILE A 54 -11.04 -8.43 -3.39
CA ILE A 54 -9.78 -7.90 -2.87
C ILE A 54 -8.70 -8.24 -3.88
N THR A 55 -8.05 -7.23 -4.40
CA THR A 55 -6.93 -7.37 -5.35
C THR A 55 -5.66 -6.92 -4.66
N ILE A 56 -4.63 -7.76 -4.71
CA ILE A 56 -3.34 -7.48 -4.13
C ILE A 56 -2.29 -7.44 -5.24
N ILE A 57 -1.55 -6.36 -5.29
CA ILE A 57 -0.36 -6.21 -6.13
C ILE A 57 0.85 -6.37 -5.20
N ASN A 58 1.56 -7.49 -5.35
CA ASN A 58 2.75 -7.79 -4.56
C ASN A 58 4.00 -7.44 -5.36
N THR A 59 4.85 -6.58 -4.80
CA THR A 59 6.05 -6.08 -5.46
C THR A 59 7.27 -6.51 -4.66
N PRO A 60 8.12 -7.41 -5.22
CA PRO A 60 9.27 -7.92 -4.52
C PRO A 60 10.45 -6.94 -4.52
N HIS A 61 11.26 -7.01 -3.47
CA HIS A 61 12.59 -6.40 -3.37
C HIS A 61 12.69 -4.88 -3.49
N LEU A 62 11.63 -4.13 -3.18
CA LEU A 62 11.68 -2.66 -3.25
C LEU A 62 12.64 -2.04 -2.23
N TYR A 63 12.87 -2.73 -1.11
CA TYR A 63 13.75 -2.25 -0.06
C TYR A 63 15.20 -2.72 -0.20
N ASN A 64 15.55 -3.33 -1.33
CA ASN A 64 16.93 -3.74 -1.60
C ASN A 64 17.81 -2.50 -1.78
N PRO A 65 18.86 -2.30 -0.93
CA PRO A 65 19.71 -1.12 -1.03
C PRO A 65 20.58 -1.09 -2.30
N GLN A 66 20.73 -2.22 -2.99
CA GLN A 66 21.50 -2.32 -4.23
C GLN A 66 20.72 -1.87 -5.46
N LEU A 67 19.41 -1.66 -5.36
CA LEU A 67 18.64 -1.10 -6.45
C LEU A 67 19.06 0.34 -6.73
N SER A 68 19.33 0.64 -8.00
CA SER A 68 19.54 2.01 -8.42
C SER A 68 18.25 2.82 -8.29
N GLN A 69 18.37 4.14 -8.28
CA GLN A 69 17.20 5.02 -8.24
C GLN A 69 16.29 4.79 -9.46
N GLU A 70 16.87 4.54 -10.63
CA GLU A 70 16.12 4.25 -11.84
C GLU A 70 15.38 2.92 -11.77
N GLU A 71 16.04 1.88 -11.27
CA GLU A 71 15.43 0.56 -11.09
C GLU A 71 14.27 0.61 -10.09
N LEU A 72 14.47 1.27 -8.96
CA LEU A 72 13.43 1.43 -7.95
C LEU A 72 12.23 2.21 -8.51
N THR A 73 12.49 3.31 -9.21
CA THR A 73 11.46 4.11 -9.85
C THR A 73 10.64 3.28 -10.84
N GLN A 74 11.33 2.47 -11.65
CA GLN A 74 10.67 1.62 -12.64
C GLN A 74 9.79 0.56 -11.99
N ARG A 75 10.24 -0.03 -10.90
CA ARG A 75 9.44 -1.03 -10.15
C ARG A 75 8.21 -0.42 -9.48
N VAL A 76 8.34 0.78 -8.95
CA VAL A 76 7.19 1.50 -8.39
C VAL A 76 6.17 1.83 -9.49
N LYS A 77 6.61 2.28 -10.66
CA LYS A 77 5.74 2.49 -11.81
C LYS A 77 4.99 1.22 -12.21
N GLU A 78 5.69 0.11 -12.27
CA GLU A 78 5.09 -1.19 -12.60
C GLU A 78 4.00 -1.57 -11.61
N CYS A 79 4.26 -1.45 -10.31
CA CYS A 79 3.27 -1.83 -9.31
C CYS A 79 2.04 -0.94 -9.33
N ILE A 80 2.19 0.36 -9.55
CA ILE A 80 1.06 1.28 -9.67
C ILE A 80 0.26 0.99 -10.94
N SER A 81 0.93 0.70 -12.04
CA SER A 81 0.29 0.31 -13.31
C SER A 81 -0.56 -0.96 -13.15
N LEU A 82 -0.04 -1.95 -12.42
CA LEU A 82 -0.78 -3.19 -12.15
C LEU A 82 -2.01 -2.95 -11.26
N ALA A 83 -2.04 -1.85 -10.53
CA ALA A 83 -3.18 -1.48 -9.69
C ALA A 83 -4.25 -0.68 -10.45
N HIS A 84 -4.20 -0.69 -11.79
CA HIS A 84 -5.18 0.03 -12.62
C HIS A 84 -6.64 -0.28 -12.21
N PRO A 85 -7.54 0.71 -12.12
CA PRO A 85 -7.40 2.12 -12.47
C PRO A 85 -6.71 2.98 -11.39
N GLY A 86 -6.17 2.40 -10.35
CA GLY A 86 -5.37 3.06 -9.33
C GLY A 86 -5.41 2.31 -8.00
N PRO A 87 -4.36 2.37 -7.21
CA PRO A 87 -4.34 1.76 -5.88
C PRO A 87 -5.28 2.48 -4.92
N HIS A 88 -5.93 1.72 -4.05
CA HIS A 88 -6.74 2.27 -2.96
C HIS A 88 -5.90 2.47 -1.70
N VAL A 89 -5.03 1.51 -1.40
CA VAL A 89 -4.24 1.53 -0.18
C VAL A 89 -2.89 0.86 -0.40
N PHE A 90 -1.88 1.32 0.35
CA PHE A 90 -0.54 0.75 0.37
C PHE A 90 -0.30 0.10 1.74
N LEU A 91 0.15 -1.14 1.73
CA LEU A 91 0.62 -1.83 2.93
C LEU A 91 2.13 -2.00 2.83
N LEU A 92 2.86 -1.40 3.75
CA LEU A 92 4.31 -1.49 3.81
C LEU A 92 4.68 -2.46 4.93
N VAL A 93 5.17 -3.64 4.54
CA VAL A 93 5.51 -4.73 5.47
C VAL A 93 7.00 -4.70 5.74
N LEU A 94 7.39 -4.24 6.91
CA LEU A 94 8.77 -3.96 7.26
C LEU A 94 9.21 -4.74 8.50
N GLN A 95 10.45 -5.18 8.47
CA GLN A 95 11.13 -5.68 9.68
C GLN A 95 11.94 -4.51 10.25
N SER A 96 11.56 -4.03 11.43
CA SER A 96 12.15 -2.84 12.02
C SER A 96 13.65 -2.98 12.32
N GLU A 97 14.16 -4.20 12.46
CA GLU A 97 15.59 -4.46 12.71
C GLU A 97 16.46 -4.35 11.45
N THR A 98 15.89 -4.46 10.27
CA THR A 98 16.64 -4.59 9.01
C THR A 98 16.42 -3.44 8.03
N VAL A 99 15.33 -2.71 8.15
CA VAL A 99 15.05 -1.54 7.31
C VAL A 99 15.65 -0.29 7.94
N THR A 100 16.48 0.42 7.21
CA THR A 100 17.00 1.72 7.63
C THR A 100 16.01 2.84 7.30
N ARG A 101 16.13 3.97 8.01
CA ARG A 101 15.34 5.16 7.71
C ARG A 101 15.55 5.62 6.26
N GLU A 102 16.78 5.57 5.76
CA GLU A 102 17.12 5.97 4.39
C GLU A 102 16.40 5.12 3.35
N GLN A 103 16.37 3.80 3.55
CA GLN A 103 15.67 2.88 2.65
C GLN A 103 14.16 3.15 2.65
N HIS A 104 13.60 3.35 3.83
CA HIS A 104 12.18 3.65 3.98
C HIS A 104 11.80 4.98 3.31
N ASP A 105 12.57 6.03 3.58
CA ASP A 105 12.35 7.35 3.00
C ASP A 105 12.48 7.35 1.48
N ARG A 106 13.42 6.57 0.96
CA ARG A 106 13.64 6.42 -0.47
C ARG A 106 12.41 5.84 -1.19
N VAL A 107 11.87 4.75 -0.67
CA VAL A 107 10.65 4.13 -1.22
C VAL A 107 9.47 5.09 -1.08
N ARG A 108 9.32 5.71 0.08
CA ARG A 108 8.25 6.65 0.37
C ARG A 108 8.26 7.84 -0.58
N SER A 109 9.42 8.42 -0.83
CA SER A 109 9.59 9.56 -1.73
C SER A 109 9.16 9.24 -3.16
N ILE A 110 9.53 8.07 -3.66
CA ILE A 110 9.15 7.65 -5.01
C ILE A 110 7.63 7.37 -5.09
N LEU A 111 7.06 6.74 -4.08
CA LEU A 111 5.62 6.51 -4.02
C LEU A 111 4.85 7.84 -4.06
N GLU A 112 5.27 8.83 -3.29
CA GLU A 112 4.64 10.15 -3.25
C GLU A 112 4.72 10.88 -4.59
N THR A 113 5.80 10.66 -5.35
CA THR A 113 5.96 11.24 -6.70
C THR A 113 4.89 10.72 -7.66
N PHE A 114 4.61 9.43 -7.65
CA PHE A 114 3.63 8.81 -8.56
C PHE A 114 2.21 8.79 -8.00
N TYR A 115 2.08 8.81 -6.69
CA TYR A 115 0.79 8.79 -6.01
C TYR A 115 0.83 9.72 -4.80
N PRO A 116 0.49 11.02 -4.98
CA PRO A 116 0.63 12.01 -3.91
C PRO A 116 -0.14 11.70 -2.62
N LEU A 117 -1.24 10.95 -2.72
CA LEU A 117 -2.02 10.53 -1.55
C LEU A 117 -1.50 9.26 -0.88
N SER A 118 -0.33 8.75 -1.29
CA SER A 118 0.19 7.48 -0.78
C SER A 118 0.39 7.48 0.74
N ARG A 119 0.75 8.61 1.32
CA ARG A 119 0.96 8.71 2.77
C ARG A 119 -0.37 8.58 3.53
N GLU A 120 -1.41 9.25 3.08
CA GLU A 120 -2.74 9.21 3.68
C GLU A 120 -3.42 7.85 3.51
N ARG A 121 -3.02 7.11 2.49
CA ARG A 121 -3.58 5.80 2.14
C ARG A 121 -2.60 4.66 2.38
N SER A 122 -1.75 4.78 3.41
CA SER A 122 -0.78 3.76 3.78
C SER A 122 -0.99 3.26 5.20
N ILE A 123 -0.70 1.97 5.39
CA ILE A 123 -0.55 1.36 6.70
C ILE A 123 0.81 0.67 6.71
N VAL A 124 1.63 0.98 7.71
CA VAL A 124 2.89 0.28 7.91
C VAL A 124 2.65 -0.91 8.84
N ILE A 125 3.05 -2.07 8.40
CA ILE A 125 2.97 -3.31 9.16
C ILE A 125 4.39 -3.69 9.57
N THR A 126 4.66 -3.77 10.87
CA THR A 126 5.98 -4.14 11.36
C THR A 126 5.96 -5.44 12.12
N THR A 127 7.06 -6.16 12.07
CA THR A 127 7.34 -7.32 12.92
C THR A 127 8.56 -7.01 13.77
N GLY A 128 8.61 -7.58 15.00
CA GLY A 128 9.73 -7.37 15.91
C GLY A 128 9.57 -6.13 16.79
N GLU A 129 10.66 -5.71 17.41
CA GLU A 129 10.67 -4.54 18.28
C GLU A 129 10.76 -3.25 17.45
N ASP A 130 9.96 -2.27 17.83
CA ASP A 130 9.97 -0.98 17.17
C ASP A 130 11.27 -0.22 17.47
N GLN A 131 12.02 0.11 16.43
CA GLN A 131 13.25 0.91 16.53
C GLN A 131 12.98 2.42 16.62
N GLY A 132 11.73 2.83 16.73
CA GLY A 132 11.31 4.20 17.00
C GLY A 132 11.05 5.06 15.76
N PHE A 133 11.83 4.96 14.69
CA PHE A 133 11.67 5.86 13.53
C PHE A 133 10.39 5.58 12.73
N ILE A 134 9.93 4.33 12.69
CA ILE A 134 8.71 3.96 11.96
C ILE A 134 7.49 4.59 12.63
N SER A 135 7.39 4.49 13.96
CA SER A 135 6.31 5.13 14.73
C SER A 135 6.32 6.65 14.59
N GLU A 136 7.50 7.27 14.47
CA GLU A 136 7.63 8.71 14.26
C GLU A 136 7.22 9.15 12.86
N CYS A 137 7.49 8.33 11.84
CA CYS A 137 7.30 8.69 10.44
C CYS A 137 5.91 8.35 9.91
N GLU A 138 5.21 7.41 10.53
CA GLU A 138 3.97 6.86 9.97
C GLU A 138 2.77 7.11 10.88
N VAL A 139 1.70 7.59 10.27
CA VAL A 139 0.44 7.91 10.96
C VAL A 139 -0.32 6.64 11.36
N ARG A 140 -0.24 5.60 10.52
CA ARG A 140 -0.96 4.34 10.71
C ARG A 140 0.01 3.19 10.75
N HIS A 141 0.04 2.52 11.88
CA HIS A 141 0.98 1.44 12.16
C HIS A 141 0.23 0.24 12.72
N HIS A 142 0.53 -0.95 12.20
CA HIS A 142 0.03 -2.22 12.72
C HIS A 142 1.20 -3.13 13.04
N ARG A 143 1.33 -3.49 14.31
CA ARG A 143 2.41 -4.36 14.76
C ARG A 143 1.95 -5.81 14.80
N ILE A 144 2.75 -6.70 14.22
CA ILE A 144 2.61 -8.15 14.32
C ILE A 144 3.74 -8.64 15.23
N GLN A 145 3.41 -9.32 16.32
CA GLN A 145 4.43 -9.78 17.27
C GLN A 145 5.34 -10.85 16.66
N LYS A 146 4.77 -11.80 15.94
CA LYS A 146 5.50 -12.87 15.26
C LYS A 146 4.80 -13.23 13.96
N ILE A 147 5.59 -13.52 12.92
CA ILE A 147 5.08 -14.01 11.63
C ILE A 147 4.23 -15.27 11.82
N SER A 148 4.68 -16.17 12.70
CA SER A 148 3.99 -17.43 12.97
C SER A 148 2.61 -17.26 13.61
N THR A 149 2.32 -16.12 14.23
CA THR A 149 1.03 -15.82 14.86
C THR A 149 0.09 -15.06 13.94
N PHE A 150 0.55 -14.61 12.78
CA PHE A 150 -0.32 -13.95 11.81
C PHE A 150 -1.28 -14.98 11.22
N ASN A 151 -2.56 -14.79 11.46
CA ASN A 151 -3.61 -15.74 11.11
C ASN A 151 -4.78 -15.03 10.41
N LYS A 152 -5.82 -15.80 10.08
CA LYS A 152 -7.01 -15.29 9.40
C LYS A 152 -7.67 -14.12 10.14
N ASN A 153 -7.72 -14.17 11.47
CA ASN A 153 -8.32 -13.09 12.26
C ASN A 153 -7.54 -11.79 12.13
N GLU A 154 -6.21 -11.86 12.09
CA GLU A 154 -5.36 -10.70 11.84
C GLU A 154 -5.54 -10.15 10.44
N GLY A 155 -5.71 -11.01 9.44
CA GLY A 155 -6.05 -10.59 8.08
C GLY A 155 -7.37 -9.81 8.04
N LEU A 156 -8.40 -10.28 8.74
CA LEU A 156 -9.68 -9.57 8.84
C LEU A 156 -9.56 -8.25 9.60
N GLN A 157 -8.73 -8.19 10.64
CA GLN A 157 -8.45 -6.93 11.36
C GLN A 157 -7.75 -5.92 10.45
N LEU A 158 -6.82 -6.36 9.62
CA LEU A 158 -6.19 -5.51 8.62
C LEU A 158 -7.20 -4.95 7.61
N LEU A 159 -8.11 -5.79 7.14
CA LEU A 159 -9.17 -5.34 6.23
C LEU A 159 -10.04 -4.26 6.87
N LYS A 160 -10.36 -4.39 8.14
CA LYS A 160 -11.09 -3.36 8.89
C LYS A 160 -10.32 -2.05 8.99
N LYS A 161 -9.02 -2.11 9.22
CA LYS A 161 -8.14 -0.92 9.22
C LYS A 161 -8.08 -0.26 7.84
N ILE A 162 -8.00 -1.06 6.79
CA ILE A 162 -8.04 -0.58 5.41
C ILE A 162 -9.34 0.15 5.14
N ASP A 163 -10.47 -0.42 5.56
CA ASP A 163 -11.77 0.23 5.41
C ASP A 163 -11.85 1.57 6.13
N ALA A 164 -11.28 1.67 7.32
CA ALA A 164 -11.22 2.91 8.07
C ALA A 164 -10.38 3.98 7.34
N VAL A 165 -9.24 3.60 6.79
CA VAL A 165 -8.38 4.48 5.99
C VAL A 165 -9.13 5.00 4.76
N LEU A 166 -9.85 4.12 4.05
CA LEU A 166 -10.61 4.48 2.85
C LEU A 166 -11.76 5.45 3.18
N LYS A 167 -12.43 5.26 4.30
CA LYS A 167 -13.50 6.18 4.75
C LYS A 167 -12.97 7.57 5.05
N GLU A 168 -11.85 7.68 5.75
CA GLU A 168 -11.18 8.95 6.04
C GLU A 168 -10.79 9.65 4.73
N SER A 169 -10.22 8.92 3.79
CA SER A 169 -9.80 9.44 2.49
C SER A 169 -10.99 9.91 1.65
N GLU A 170 -12.13 9.22 1.67
CA GLU A 170 -13.35 9.63 0.96
C GLU A 170 -13.88 10.96 1.50
N VAL A 171 -13.88 11.13 2.81
CA VAL A 171 -14.30 12.41 3.44
C VAL A 171 -13.39 13.54 2.99
N TYR A 172 -12.09 13.32 2.96
CA TYR A 172 -11.11 14.31 2.50
C TYR A 172 -11.31 14.67 1.01
N ASP A 173 -11.48 13.69 0.14
CA ASP A 173 -11.72 13.88 -1.29
C ASP A 173 -13.00 14.68 -1.55
N ARG A 174 -14.06 14.45 -0.79
CA ARG A 174 -15.31 15.21 -0.87
C ARG A 174 -15.11 16.67 -0.46
N GLN A 175 -14.32 16.93 0.56
CA GLN A 175 -14.01 18.28 1.02
C GLN A 175 -13.24 19.07 -0.04
N GLU A 176 -12.19 18.46 -0.62
CA GLU A 176 -11.42 19.07 -1.70
C GLU A 176 -12.26 19.38 -2.93
N LYS A 177 -13.15 18.50 -3.32
CA LYS A 177 -14.06 18.71 -4.45
C LYS A 177 -15.03 19.87 -4.20
N LYS A 178 -15.50 20.05 -2.98
CA LYS A 178 -16.33 21.20 -2.60
C LYS A 178 -15.54 22.50 -2.71
N ASP A 179 -14.33 22.54 -2.20
CA ASP A 179 -13.48 23.73 -2.20
C ASP A 179 -13.06 24.12 -3.62
N SER A 180 -12.68 23.17 -4.47
CA SER A 180 -12.33 23.40 -5.86
C SER A 180 -13.55 23.79 -6.71
N GLY A 181 -14.75 23.27 -6.41
CA GLY A 181 -16.00 23.66 -7.06
C GLY A 181 -16.41 25.10 -6.75
N THR A 182 -16.13 25.58 -5.55
CA THR A 182 -16.42 26.97 -5.14
C THR A 182 -15.44 27.96 -5.77
N GLN A 183 -14.20 27.56 -6.04
CA GLN A 183 -13.20 28.41 -6.69
C GLN A 183 -13.38 28.55 -8.21
N ARG A 184 -14.07 27.63 -8.87
CA ARG A 184 -14.29 27.64 -10.33
C ARG A 184 -15.47 28.52 -10.77
N ARG A 185 -16.38 28.88 -9.88
CA ARG A 185 -17.55 29.67 -10.20
C ARG A 185 -17.28 31.09 -10.74
N PRO A 186 -16.23 31.82 -10.28
CA PRO A 186 -15.93 33.13 -10.86
C PRO A 186 -15.46 33.08 -12.31
N ASP A 187 -14.75 32.03 -12.71
CA ASP A 187 -14.20 31.89 -14.06
C ASP A 187 -15.29 31.48 -15.08
N ASP A 188 -16.24 30.65 -14.67
CA ASP A 188 -17.37 30.28 -15.52
C ASP A 188 -18.29 31.47 -15.83
N HIS A 189 -18.38 32.45 -14.93
CA HIS A 189 -19.15 33.68 -15.15
C HIS A 189 -18.50 34.66 -16.13
N LEU A 190 -17.16 34.61 -16.25
CA LEU A 190 -16.43 35.47 -17.21
C LEU A 190 -16.47 34.91 -18.63
N ALA A 191 -16.63 33.60 -18.80
CA ALA A 191 -16.74 32.95 -20.10
C ALA A 191 -18.10 33.18 -20.78
N GLU A 192 -19.17 33.43 -20.03
CA GLU A 192 -20.53 33.68 -20.56
C GLU A 192 -20.76 35.11 -21.01
N LYS A 193 -19.87 36.08 -20.72
CA LYS A 193 -20.02 37.51 -21.08
C LYS A 193 -19.27 37.92 -22.35
N THR A 194 -18.59 37.01 -23.02
CA THR A 194 -17.93 37.22 -24.30
C THR A 194 -18.61 36.45 -25.41
#